data_c1d33f9537ae437edc96219a2d02d778
#
_entry.id   c1d33f9537ae437edc96219a2d02d778
#
_cell.length_a   1.000
_cell.length_b   1.000
_cell.length_c   1.000
_cell.angle_alpha   90.00
_cell.angle_beta   90.00
_cell.angle_gamma   90.00
#
_symmetry.space_group_name_H-M   'P 1'
#
loop_
_entity.id
_entity.type
_entity.pdbx_description
1 polymer ?
#
loop_
_entity_poly.entity_id
_entity_poly.type
_entity_poly.pdbx_seq_one_letter_code
_entity_poly.pdbx_strand_id
1 'polypeptide(L)'
;MRNGRRAAPRWLLGFTFVELMVVVAIIVILISIAIPVYQKSVIRAKESVLKNNLFTLRTVIDNYTYDKQKAPQALQDLVSEGYLKQLPVDPVTGSNQTWQTVMEDASQATSQDQQPGIFDVRSGSDKTGLDGVPYAQW
;
A
#
# COMPACT_ATOMS: atom_id res chain seq x y z
N MET A 1 -16.60 -46.94 -62.26
CA MET A 1 -17.28 -46.92 -60.93
C MET A 1 -16.50 -46.06 -59.96
N ARG A 2 -16.95 -44.84 -59.71
CA ARG A 2 -16.26 -43.91 -58.77
C ARG A 2 -17.08 -43.85 -57.48
N ASN A 3 -16.59 -44.54 -56.43
CA ASN A 3 -17.17 -44.46 -55.10
C ASN A 3 -16.82 -43.13 -54.48
N GLY A 4 -17.76 -42.19 -54.51
CA GLY A 4 -17.68 -40.95 -53.75
C GLY A 4 -17.97 -41.25 -52.28
N ARG A 5 -16.94 -41.28 -51.42
CA ARG A 5 -17.10 -41.24 -49.95
C ARG A 5 -17.62 -39.86 -49.58
N ARG A 6 -18.92 -39.78 -49.32
CA ARG A 6 -19.52 -38.58 -48.69
C ARG A 6 -18.95 -38.51 -47.27
N ALA A 7 -18.12 -37.51 -47.01
CA ALA A 7 -17.74 -37.16 -45.67
C ALA A 7 -18.98 -36.74 -44.89
N ALA A 8 -19.28 -37.41 -43.79
CA ALA A 8 -20.37 -37.08 -42.91
C ALA A 8 -20.16 -35.65 -42.35
N PRO A 9 -21.16 -34.79 -42.27
CA PRO A 9 -21.00 -33.49 -41.66
C PRO A 9 -20.66 -33.67 -40.18
N ARG A 10 -19.55 -33.10 -39.74
CA ARG A 10 -19.21 -32.97 -38.32
C ARG A 10 -20.28 -32.07 -37.72
N TRP A 11 -21.18 -32.64 -36.98
CA TRP A 11 -22.17 -31.90 -36.21
C TRP A 11 -21.44 -30.92 -35.30
N LEU A 12 -21.57 -29.66 -35.60
CA LEU A 12 -21.20 -28.58 -34.68
C LEU A 12 -22.20 -28.68 -33.53
N LEU A 13 -21.80 -29.34 -32.46
CA LEU A 13 -22.55 -29.38 -31.21
C LEU A 13 -22.55 -27.96 -30.65
N GLY A 14 -23.61 -27.21 -30.95
CA GLY A 14 -23.84 -25.91 -30.37
C GLY A 14 -24.13 -26.04 -28.89
N PHE A 15 -23.65 -25.07 -28.09
CA PHE A 15 -23.97 -24.98 -26.67
C PHE A 15 -25.50 -24.87 -26.48
N THR A 16 -26.02 -25.62 -25.49
CA THR A 16 -27.43 -25.47 -25.09
C THR A 16 -27.55 -24.22 -24.20
N PHE A 17 -28.74 -23.62 -24.22
CA PHE A 17 -29.05 -22.47 -23.36
C PHE A 17 -28.86 -22.79 -21.87
N VAL A 18 -29.24 -24.00 -21.47
CA VAL A 18 -29.06 -24.48 -20.08
C VAL A 18 -27.58 -24.63 -19.72
N GLU A 19 -26.74 -25.13 -20.61
CA GLU A 19 -25.31 -25.25 -20.42
C GLU A 19 -24.65 -23.88 -20.22
N LEU A 20 -25.04 -22.87 -21.03
CA LEU A 20 -24.60 -21.51 -20.85
C LEU A 20 -25.03 -20.95 -19.49
N MET A 21 -26.27 -21.16 -19.07
CA MET A 21 -26.75 -20.70 -17.76
C MET A 21 -25.97 -21.32 -16.60
N VAL A 22 -25.66 -22.62 -16.67
CA VAL A 22 -24.87 -23.31 -15.66
C VAL A 22 -23.45 -22.74 -15.59
N VAL A 23 -22.81 -22.53 -16.73
CA VAL A 23 -21.48 -21.95 -16.80
C VAL A 23 -21.45 -20.55 -16.19
N VAL A 24 -22.40 -19.68 -16.54
CA VAL A 24 -22.50 -18.32 -15.96
C VAL A 24 -22.74 -18.39 -14.47
N ALA A 25 -23.61 -19.28 -13.98
CA ALA A 25 -23.86 -19.46 -12.55
C ALA A 25 -22.59 -19.85 -11.78
N ILE A 26 -21.79 -20.77 -12.31
CA ILE A 26 -20.51 -21.18 -11.72
C ILE A 26 -19.54 -20.01 -11.68
N ILE A 27 -19.41 -19.24 -12.78
CA ILE A 27 -18.52 -18.07 -12.84
C ILE A 27 -18.93 -17.04 -11.77
N VAL A 28 -20.21 -16.73 -11.63
CA VAL A 28 -20.71 -15.79 -10.63
C VAL A 28 -20.36 -16.24 -9.20
N ILE A 29 -20.53 -17.53 -8.90
CA ILE A 29 -20.17 -18.10 -7.59
C ILE A 29 -18.66 -17.94 -7.35
N LEU A 30 -17.81 -18.28 -8.31
CA LEU A 30 -16.35 -18.16 -8.18
C LEU A 30 -15.92 -16.70 -7.98
N ILE A 31 -16.47 -15.76 -8.73
CA ILE A 31 -16.17 -14.32 -8.62
C ILE A 31 -16.61 -13.79 -7.25
N SER A 32 -17.74 -14.22 -6.73
CA SER A 32 -18.24 -13.75 -5.42
C SER A 32 -17.31 -14.08 -4.26
N ILE A 33 -16.53 -15.15 -4.37
CA ILE A 33 -15.51 -15.53 -3.40
C ILE A 33 -14.16 -14.86 -3.69
N ALA A 34 -13.80 -14.72 -4.98
CA ALA A 34 -12.50 -14.20 -5.38
C ALA A 34 -12.32 -12.70 -5.05
N ILE A 35 -13.38 -11.89 -5.23
CA ILE A 35 -13.32 -10.44 -5.01
C ILE A 35 -12.92 -10.07 -3.57
N PRO A 36 -13.56 -10.57 -2.50
CA PRO A 36 -13.21 -10.17 -1.13
C PRO A 36 -11.81 -10.65 -0.72
N VAL A 37 -11.36 -11.80 -1.22
CA VAL A 37 -10.00 -12.32 -0.97
C VAL A 37 -8.97 -11.40 -1.63
N TYR A 38 -9.22 -10.98 -2.87
CA TYR A 38 -8.34 -10.05 -3.58
C TYR A 38 -8.22 -8.71 -2.87
N GLN A 39 -9.34 -8.12 -2.43
CA GLN A 39 -9.34 -6.84 -1.71
C GLN A 39 -8.49 -6.89 -0.43
N LYS A 40 -8.64 -7.94 0.38
CA LYS A 40 -7.82 -8.13 1.59
C LYS A 40 -6.32 -8.28 1.26
N SER A 41 -5.99 -8.94 0.17
CA SER A 41 -4.61 -9.10 -0.27
C SER A 41 -3.98 -7.77 -0.70
N VAL A 42 -4.73 -6.92 -1.40
CA VAL A 42 -4.29 -5.57 -1.78
C VAL A 42 -4.07 -4.69 -0.54
N ILE A 43 -4.98 -4.72 0.45
CA ILE A 43 -4.82 -3.97 1.70
C ILE A 43 -3.57 -4.44 2.43
N ARG A 44 -3.36 -5.75 2.59
CA ARG A 44 -2.17 -6.32 3.24
C ARG A 44 -0.88 -5.90 2.56
N ALA A 45 -0.85 -5.85 1.22
CA ALA A 45 0.30 -5.38 0.47
C ALA A 45 0.58 -3.89 0.75
N LYS A 46 -0.45 -3.04 0.77
CA LYS A 46 -0.32 -1.62 1.13
C LYS A 46 0.18 -1.42 2.56
N GLU A 47 -0.33 -2.19 3.51
CA GLU A 47 0.14 -2.16 4.90
C GLU A 47 1.61 -2.53 5.03
N SER A 48 2.06 -3.54 4.28
CA SER A 48 3.47 -3.92 4.26
C SER A 48 4.36 -2.79 3.73
N VAL A 49 3.95 -2.14 2.65
CA VAL A 49 4.67 -0.97 2.09
C VAL A 49 4.65 0.19 3.08
N LEU A 50 3.51 0.46 3.74
CA LEU A 50 3.40 1.53 4.73
C LEU A 50 4.37 1.30 5.90
N LYS A 51 4.41 0.10 6.47
CA LYS A 51 5.34 -0.26 7.55
C LYS A 51 6.80 -0.07 7.14
N ASN A 52 7.15 -0.48 5.92
CA ASN A 52 8.50 -0.29 5.41
C ASN A 52 8.84 1.19 5.21
N ASN A 53 7.92 1.99 4.71
CA ASN A 53 8.12 3.44 4.52
C ASN A 53 8.26 4.16 5.86
N LEU A 54 7.44 3.82 6.86
CA LEU A 54 7.55 4.35 8.22
C LEU A 54 8.89 3.99 8.85
N PHE A 55 9.30 2.73 8.75
CA PHE A 55 10.60 2.28 9.24
C PHE A 55 11.75 3.05 8.58
N THR A 56 11.70 3.22 7.27
CA THR A 56 12.72 3.98 6.52
C THR A 56 12.77 5.43 6.96
N LEU A 57 11.62 6.11 7.07
CA LEU A 57 11.55 7.50 7.50
C LEU A 57 12.10 7.69 8.91
N ARG A 58 11.71 6.83 9.86
CA ARG A 58 12.21 6.84 11.24
C ARG A 58 13.71 6.64 11.29
N THR A 59 14.23 5.64 10.59
CA THR A 59 15.68 5.39 10.52
C THR A 59 16.44 6.58 9.95
N VAL A 60 15.90 7.24 8.94
CA VAL A 60 16.56 8.40 8.33
C VAL A 60 16.49 9.63 9.24
N ILE A 61 15.39 9.83 9.97
CA ILE A 61 15.29 10.89 11.00
C ILE A 61 16.33 10.67 12.08
N ASP A 62 16.49 9.43 12.57
CA ASP A 62 17.49 9.08 13.57
C ASP A 62 18.93 9.35 13.07
N ASN A 63 19.24 8.94 11.84
CA ASN A 63 20.54 9.19 11.22
C ASN A 63 20.82 10.68 11.05
N TYR A 64 19.84 11.45 10.58
CA TYR A 64 19.95 12.91 10.45
C TYR A 64 20.23 13.54 11.84
N THR A 65 19.45 13.15 12.85
CA THR A 65 19.59 13.67 14.21
C THR A 65 20.95 13.32 14.80
N TYR A 66 21.43 12.12 14.56
CA TYR A 66 22.75 11.68 15.02
C TYR A 66 23.87 12.49 14.36
N ASP A 67 23.84 12.66 13.05
CA ASP A 67 24.88 13.35 12.29
C ASP A 67 24.88 14.87 12.53
N LYS A 68 23.70 15.47 12.59
CA LYS A 68 23.54 16.93 12.72
C LYS A 68 23.46 17.39 14.20
N GLN A 69 23.34 16.46 15.14
CA GLN A 69 23.11 16.74 16.57
C GLN A 69 21.87 17.62 16.82
N LYS A 70 20.90 17.57 15.89
CA LYS A 70 19.61 18.26 15.95
C LYS A 70 18.60 17.52 15.09
N ALA A 71 17.35 17.47 15.52
CA ALA A 71 16.28 16.86 14.74
C ALA A 71 15.90 17.75 13.52
N PRO A 72 15.43 17.14 12.41
CA PRO A 72 14.98 17.88 11.24
C PRO A 72 13.73 18.71 11.56
N GLN A 73 13.62 19.90 10.98
CA GLN A 73 12.46 20.78 11.16
C GLN A 73 11.32 20.43 10.22
N ALA A 74 11.64 19.87 9.06
CA ALA A 74 10.69 19.38 8.07
C ALA A 74 11.20 18.06 7.47
N LEU A 75 10.27 17.20 7.01
CA LEU A 75 10.65 15.97 6.29
C LEU A 75 11.42 16.28 4.99
N GLN A 76 11.21 17.47 4.42
CA GLN A 76 11.91 17.93 3.23
C GLN A 76 13.40 18.14 3.48
N ASP A 77 13.81 18.40 4.73
CA ASP A 77 15.23 18.56 5.10
C ASP A 77 16.01 17.25 4.85
N LEU A 78 15.35 16.10 5.04
CA LEU A 78 15.94 14.79 4.75
C LEU A 78 16.28 14.60 3.28
N VAL A 79 15.51 15.24 2.39
CA VAL A 79 15.75 15.20 0.94
C VAL A 79 16.81 16.22 0.55
N SER A 80 16.70 17.46 1.05
CA SER A 80 17.65 18.55 0.71
C SER A 80 19.07 18.27 1.19
N GLU A 81 19.20 17.60 2.33
CA GLU A 81 20.50 17.20 2.91
C GLU A 81 21.02 15.84 2.38
N GLY A 82 20.28 15.20 1.47
CA GLY A 82 20.72 14.00 0.76
C GLY A 82 20.54 12.67 1.51
N TYR A 83 19.84 12.65 2.65
CA TYR A 83 19.54 11.42 3.38
C TYR A 83 18.47 10.57 2.66
N LEU A 84 17.57 11.24 1.92
CA LEU A 84 16.60 10.60 1.04
C LEU A 84 16.70 11.18 -0.37
N LYS A 85 16.48 10.38 -1.38
CA LYS A 85 16.32 10.88 -2.76
C LYS A 85 15.01 11.61 -2.95
N GLN A 86 13.96 11.11 -2.33
CA GLN A 86 12.60 11.68 -2.33
C GLN A 86 11.82 11.14 -1.14
N LEU A 87 10.81 11.87 -0.69
CA LEU A 87 9.89 11.38 0.32
C LEU A 87 9.05 10.21 -0.24
N PRO A 88 8.96 9.09 0.48
CA PRO A 88 8.14 7.96 0.06
C PRO A 88 6.66 8.36 0.03
N VAL A 89 5.92 7.75 -0.89
CA VAL A 89 4.46 7.93 -0.97
C VAL A 89 3.79 7.04 0.08
N ASP A 90 2.85 7.61 0.84
CA ASP A 90 1.98 6.82 1.70
C ASP A 90 1.03 5.99 0.82
N PRO A 91 1.10 4.64 0.85
CA PRO A 91 0.31 3.79 -0.03
C PRO A 91 -1.19 3.81 0.28
N VAL A 92 -1.58 4.31 1.44
CA VAL A 92 -2.98 4.39 1.88
C VAL A 92 -3.64 5.68 1.42
N THR A 93 -2.94 6.80 1.52
CA THR A 93 -3.42 8.12 1.07
C THR A 93 -3.10 8.39 -0.40
N GLY A 94 -2.06 7.74 -0.94
CA GLY A 94 -1.57 7.95 -2.30
C GLY A 94 -0.73 9.23 -2.47
N SER A 95 -0.29 9.86 -1.38
CA SER A 95 0.48 11.10 -1.40
C SER A 95 1.71 11.03 -0.51
N ASN A 96 2.76 11.75 -0.86
CA ASN A 96 3.94 11.94 -0.02
C ASN A 96 3.85 13.17 0.90
N GLN A 97 2.76 13.94 0.82
CA GLN A 97 2.52 15.15 1.60
C GLN A 97 1.61 14.93 2.80
N THR A 98 1.09 13.73 2.96
CA THR A 98 0.12 13.39 4.00
C THR A 98 0.75 12.79 5.26
N TRP A 99 2.08 12.70 5.32
CA TRP A 99 2.76 12.24 6.50
C TRP A 99 2.51 13.20 7.68
N GLN A 100 2.10 12.65 8.82
CA GLN A 100 1.97 13.40 10.06
C GLN A 100 3.28 13.31 10.83
N THR A 101 3.81 14.47 11.21
CA THR A 101 5.06 14.59 11.96
C THR A 101 4.75 14.76 13.45
N VAL A 102 5.51 14.07 14.28
CA VAL A 102 5.48 14.23 15.74
C VAL A 102 6.73 14.97 16.14
N MET A 103 6.58 16.12 16.79
CA MET A 103 7.68 16.95 17.25
C MET A 103 8.19 16.47 18.61
N GLU A 104 9.47 16.69 18.89
CA GLU A 104 10.04 16.47 20.21
C GLU A 104 9.36 17.35 21.28
N ASP A 105 9.19 16.79 22.48
CA ASP A 105 8.77 17.61 23.62
C ASP A 105 9.86 18.63 23.99
N ALA A 106 9.51 19.89 24.08
CA ALA A 106 10.42 20.97 24.45
C ALA A 106 11.10 20.76 25.83
N SER A 107 10.53 19.88 26.68
CA SER A 107 11.09 19.51 27.97
C SER A 107 12.23 18.48 27.88
N GLN A 108 12.39 17.79 26.73
CA GLN A 108 13.44 16.78 26.50
C GLN A 108 14.50 17.25 25.48
N ALA A 109 14.35 18.45 24.93
CA ALA A 109 15.36 19.03 24.05
C ALA A 109 16.69 19.14 24.81
N THR A 110 17.69 18.43 24.32
CA THR A 110 19.01 18.24 24.98
C THR A 110 19.82 19.54 25.08
N SER A 111 19.35 20.63 24.50
CA SER A 111 19.97 21.95 24.56
C SER A 111 18.88 23.03 24.63
N GLN A 112 19.02 23.94 25.58
CA GLN A 112 18.10 25.05 25.84
C GLN A 112 17.94 26.06 24.69
N ASP A 113 18.75 25.94 23.63
CA ASP A 113 18.77 26.81 22.46
C ASP A 113 18.28 26.17 21.16
N GLN A 114 17.80 24.91 21.18
CA GLN A 114 17.34 24.23 19.98
C GLN A 114 15.82 24.21 19.90
N GLN A 115 15.29 24.61 18.74
CA GLN A 115 13.90 24.42 18.43
C GLN A 115 13.57 22.92 18.34
N PRO A 116 12.44 22.48 18.92
CA PRO A 116 12.03 21.07 18.83
C PRO A 116 11.86 20.67 17.36
N GLY A 117 12.44 19.56 16.96
CA GLY A 117 12.37 19.02 15.62
C GLY A 117 11.48 17.80 15.52
N ILE A 118 11.43 17.19 14.34
CA ILE A 118 10.64 16.00 14.09
C ILE A 118 11.31 14.80 14.75
N PHE A 119 10.58 14.16 15.66
CA PHE A 119 11.00 12.95 16.37
C PHE A 119 10.44 11.67 15.75
N ASP A 120 9.18 11.70 15.29
CA ASP A 120 8.50 10.54 14.74
C ASP A 120 7.61 10.95 13.57
N VAL A 121 7.20 9.96 12.78
CA VAL A 121 6.32 10.14 11.64
C VAL A 121 5.25 9.06 11.62
N ARG A 122 4.03 9.43 11.23
CA ARG A 122 2.87 8.57 11.13
C ARG A 122 2.15 8.74 9.80
N SER A 123 1.32 7.77 9.44
CA SER A 123 0.43 7.93 8.28
C SER A 123 -0.62 9.01 8.53
N GLY A 124 -0.90 9.81 7.51
CA GLY A 124 -2.00 10.79 7.54
C GLY A 124 -3.36 10.20 7.19
N SER A 125 -3.51 8.88 7.19
CA SER A 125 -4.78 8.23 6.86
C SER A 125 -5.64 8.00 8.10
N ASP A 126 -6.92 8.37 8.01
CA ASP A 126 -7.93 8.10 9.03
C ASP A 126 -8.45 6.65 9.01
N LYS A 127 -7.99 5.84 8.05
CA LYS A 127 -8.44 4.46 7.90
C LYS A 127 -7.81 3.56 8.94
N THR A 128 -8.50 2.44 9.19
CA THR A 128 -8.08 1.40 10.12
C THR A 128 -7.47 0.22 9.35
N GLY A 129 -6.39 -0.32 9.88
CA GLY A 129 -5.72 -1.49 9.33
C GLY A 129 -6.52 -2.79 9.51
N LEU A 130 -6.02 -3.87 8.91
CA LEU A 130 -6.62 -5.20 9.03
C LEU A 130 -6.54 -5.76 10.47
N ASP A 131 -5.64 -5.23 11.28
CA ASP A 131 -5.46 -5.54 12.70
C ASP A 131 -6.41 -4.74 13.62
N GLY A 132 -7.21 -3.83 13.06
CA GLY A 132 -8.13 -2.97 13.80
C GLY A 132 -7.49 -1.71 14.39
N VAL A 133 -6.19 -1.46 14.13
CA VAL A 133 -5.48 -0.26 14.59
C VAL A 133 -5.53 0.82 13.51
N PRO A 134 -5.89 2.07 13.84
CA PRO A 134 -5.83 3.19 12.88
C PRO A 134 -4.40 3.40 12.36
N TYR A 135 -4.24 3.66 11.06
CA TYR A 135 -2.92 3.91 10.46
C TYR A 135 -2.22 5.15 11.04
N ALA A 136 -2.97 6.12 11.54
CA ALA A 136 -2.44 7.29 12.23
C ALA A 136 -1.76 6.95 13.59
N GLN A 137 -1.84 5.71 14.04
CA GLN A 137 -1.19 5.23 15.27
C GLN A 137 0.01 4.30 15.00
N TRP A 138 0.30 4.06 13.73
CA TRP A 138 1.38 3.16 13.31
C TRP A 138 2.75 3.83 13.39
#